data_a083a4beed64960ed4e629735df6d07f
#
_entry.id   a083a4beed64960ed4e629735df6d07f
#
_cell.length_a   1.000
_cell.length_b   1.000
_cell.length_c   1.000
_cell.angle_alpha   90.00
_cell.angle_beta   90.00
_cell.angle_gamma   90.00
#
_symmetry.space_group_name_H-M   'P 1'
#
loop_
_entity.id
_entity.type
_entity.pdbx_description
1 polymer ?
#
loop_
_entity_poly.entity_id
_entity_poly.type
_entity_poly.pdbx_seq_one_letter_code
_entity_poly.pdbx_strand_id
1 'polypeptide(L)'
;MSERRNILANDDSHSQEPNLGVVFDQHIKHEFQDHDVGATMETMTKKPYVHHLPMMTGDIGYAGVYNFYNNRFIGKMPDDTKVVRISRTVGKYQVIDELVLSFTHDREIDFILPGVLPTGRYIELPHVVIMNFRDGKIAHEHIYWDQASLLVQVGLLNPKLLPVTGQEQAKRLLELSQQTDNTNGAK
;
A
#
# COMPACT_ATOMS: atom_id res chain seq x y z
N MET A 1 -42.48 -52.01 15.08
CA MET A 1 -41.23 -51.75 14.32
C MET A 1 -41.17 -50.26 14.10
N SER A 2 -40.29 -49.59 14.85
CA SER A 2 -40.16 -48.12 14.86
C SER A 2 -38.84 -47.76 14.16
N GLU A 3 -38.95 -47.14 12.99
CA GLU A 3 -37.79 -46.62 12.26
C GLU A 3 -37.27 -45.34 12.95
N ARG A 4 -36.05 -45.42 13.44
CA ARG A 4 -35.34 -44.23 13.93
C ARG A 4 -34.77 -43.49 12.72
N ARG A 5 -35.26 -42.27 12.43
CA ARG A 5 -34.64 -41.33 11.50
C ARG A 5 -33.35 -40.82 12.10
N ASN A 6 -32.26 -41.12 11.44
CA ASN A 6 -30.95 -40.51 11.73
C ASN A 6 -30.97 -39.07 11.25
N ILE A 7 -30.92 -38.09 12.18
CA ILE A 7 -30.76 -36.70 11.87
C ILE A 7 -29.27 -36.51 11.64
N LEU A 8 -28.88 -36.36 10.39
CA LEU A 8 -27.53 -35.93 10.01
C LEU A 8 -27.29 -34.50 10.59
N ALA A 9 -26.33 -34.40 11.47
CA ALA A 9 -25.84 -33.10 11.93
C ALA A 9 -25.28 -32.35 10.71
N ASN A 10 -25.87 -31.18 10.43
CA ASN A 10 -25.27 -30.22 9.51
C ASN A 10 -23.99 -29.73 10.17
N ASP A 11 -22.86 -30.08 9.57
CA ASP A 11 -21.56 -29.50 9.89
C ASP A 11 -21.49 -28.11 9.24
N ASP A 12 -22.08 -27.13 9.93
CA ASP A 12 -21.95 -25.70 9.58
C ASP A 12 -20.58 -25.19 10.00
N SER A 13 -19.52 -25.77 9.47
CA SER A 13 -18.21 -25.15 9.47
C SER A 13 -18.19 -24.05 8.40
N HIS A 14 -18.89 -22.95 8.65
CA HIS A 14 -18.67 -21.69 7.96
C HIS A 14 -17.24 -21.22 8.35
N SER A 15 -16.26 -21.61 7.56
CA SER A 15 -14.98 -20.92 7.54
C SER A 15 -15.27 -19.47 7.16
N GLN A 16 -15.22 -18.56 8.13
CA GLN A 16 -15.38 -17.13 7.85
C GLN A 16 -14.38 -16.76 6.76
N GLU A 17 -14.86 -16.23 5.64
CA GLU A 17 -13.98 -15.70 4.60
C GLU A 17 -13.01 -14.69 5.25
N PRO A 18 -11.71 -14.75 4.92
CA PRO A 18 -10.72 -13.87 5.53
C PRO A 18 -11.07 -12.41 5.24
N ASN A 19 -11.04 -11.58 6.28
CA ASN A 19 -11.24 -10.14 6.12
C ASN A 19 -10.04 -9.54 5.37
N LEU A 20 -10.23 -9.22 4.09
CA LEU A 20 -9.17 -8.75 3.21
C LEU A 20 -8.50 -7.46 3.71
N GLY A 21 -9.28 -6.58 4.38
CA GLY A 21 -8.73 -5.37 5.00
C GLY A 21 -7.75 -5.69 6.13
N VAL A 22 -8.01 -6.73 6.91
CA VAL A 22 -7.10 -7.18 7.97
C VAL A 22 -5.82 -7.78 7.38
N VAL A 23 -5.92 -8.56 6.32
CA VAL A 23 -4.73 -9.11 5.62
C VAL A 23 -3.88 -7.99 5.03
N PHE A 24 -4.52 -6.99 4.42
CA PHE A 24 -3.85 -5.78 3.94
C PHE A 24 -3.09 -5.08 5.08
N ASP A 25 -3.75 -4.83 6.22
CA ASP A 25 -3.12 -4.12 7.35
C ASP A 25 -1.96 -4.93 7.96
N GLN A 26 -2.07 -6.26 8.02
CA GLN A 26 -0.98 -7.14 8.45
C GLN A 26 0.23 -7.07 7.50
N HIS A 27 -0.02 -7.09 6.21
CA HIS A 27 1.03 -6.98 5.20
C HIS A 27 1.81 -5.67 5.36
N ILE A 28 1.12 -4.52 5.38
CA ILE A 28 1.73 -3.20 5.58
C ILE A 28 2.49 -3.11 6.91
N LYS A 29 1.95 -3.74 7.97
CA LYS A 29 2.63 -3.80 9.26
C LYS A 29 3.98 -4.52 9.16
N HIS A 30 4.02 -5.67 8.49
CA HIS A 30 5.27 -6.42 8.31
C HIS A 30 6.28 -5.66 7.45
N GLU A 31 5.83 -4.88 6.47
CA GLU A 31 6.70 -4.03 5.64
C GLU A 31 7.32 -2.85 6.38
N PHE A 32 6.49 -2.07 7.11
CA PHE A 32 6.86 -0.76 7.62
C PHE A 32 7.14 -0.72 9.14
N GLN A 33 6.69 -1.71 9.91
CA GLN A 33 6.87 -1.74 11.37
C GLN A 33 7.76 -2.89 11.80
N ASP A 34 7.43 -4.12 11.36
CA ASP A 34 8.17 -5.31 11.77
C ASP A 34 9.47 -5.49 10.94
N HIS A 35 9.51 -4.91 9.73
CA HIS A 35 10.57 -5.08 8.73
C HIS A 35 10.89 -6.56 8.45
N ASP A 36 9.86 -7.40 8.43
CA ASP A 36 9.96 -8.85 8.27
C ASP A 36 9.53 -9.29 6.87
N VAL A 37 10.52 -9.54 6.01
CA VAL A 37 10.30 -10.00 4.63
C VAL A 37 9.59 -11.35 4.60
N GLY A 38 9.93 -12.27 5.52
CA GLY A 38 9.31 -13.59 5.59
C GLY A 38 7.83 -13.50 5.90
N ALA A 39 7.47 -12.77 6.97
CA ALA A 39 6.08 -12.54 7.36
C ALA A 39 5.29 -11.79 6.27
N THR A 40 5.89 -10.80 5.61
CA THR A 40 5.30 -10.10 4.45
C THR A 40 4.94 -11.10 3.36
N MET A 41 5.88 -11.96 2.96
CA MET A 41 5.67 -12.97 1.92
C MET A 41 4.63 -14.04 2.31
N GLU A 42 4.46 -14.35 3.59
CA GLU A 42 3.43 -15.28 4.07
C GLU A 42 2.00 -14.78 3.84
N THR A 43 1.79 -13.47 3.74
CA THR A 43 0.49 -12.87 3.38
C THR A 43 0.18 -12.99 1.89
N MET A 44 1.16 -13.32 1.07
CA MET A 44 1.04 -13.37 -0.38
C MET A 44 0.79 -14.78 -0.92
N THR A 45 0.32 -14.87 -2.16
CA THR A 45 0.17 -16.14 -2.89
C THR A 45 1.53 -16.72 -3.29
N LYS A 46 1.53 -17.96 -3.81
CA LYS A 46 2.76 -18.61 -4.31
C LYS A 46 3.35 -17.98 -5.58
N LYS A 47 2.58 -17.17 -6.29
CA LYS A 47 3.01 -16.48 -7.53
C LYS A 47 2.54 -15.02 -7.48
N PRO A 48 3.06 -14.22 -6.54
CA PRO A 48 2.67 -12.83 -6.42
C PRO A 48 3.39 -11.97 -7.45
N TYR A 49 2.94 -10.72 -7.61
CA TYR A 49 3.76 -9.66 -8.18
C TYR A 49 3.47 -8.32 -7.49
N VAL A 50 4.46 -7.44 -7.50
CA VAL A 50 4.37 -6.06 -7.02
C VAL A 50 4.79 -5.13 -8.13
N HIS A 51 4.04 -4.06 -8.35
CA HIS A 51 4.35 -3.10 -9.40
C HIS A 51 4.07 -1.66 -8.97
N HIS A 52 5.14 -0.89 -8.86
CA HIS A 52 5.11 0.56 -8.68
C HIS A 52 5.04 1.21 -10.07
N LEU A 53 3.87 1.65 -10.49
CA LEU A 53 3.60 2.06 -11.86
C LEU A 53 4.51 3.20 -12.36
N PRO A 54 4.73 4.29 -11.58
CA PRO A 54 5.48 5.43 -12.09
C PRO A 54 6.94 5.12 -12.42
N MET A 55 7.55 4.17 -11.70
CA MET A 55 8.97 3.84 -11.85
C MET A 55 9.23 2.45 -12.43
N MET A 56 8.15 1.68 -12.67
CA MET A 56 8.22 0.29 -13.13
C MET A 56 9.12 -0.59 -12.23
N THR A 57 9.14 -0.29 -10.93
CA THR A 57 9.85 -1.07 -9.92
C THR A 57 8.93 -2.09 -9.28
N GLY A 58 9.49 -3.10 -8.66
CA GLY A 58 8.79 -4.28 -8.15
C GLY A 58 9.36 -5.53 -8.79
N ASP A 59 8.66 -6.65 -8.72
CA ASP A 59 9.08 -7.90 -9.37
C ASP A 59 7.92 -8.90 -9.48
N ILE A 60 8.14 -10.04 -10.16
CA ILE A 60 7.16 -11.07 -10.46
C ILE A 60 7.61 -12.42 -9.89
N GLY A 61 6.64 -13.15 -9.31
CA GLY A 61 6.85 -14.47 -8.72
C GLY A 61 7.48 -14.39 -7.33
N TYR A 62 7.38 -15.49 -6.57
CA TYR A 62 7.77 -15.52 -5.17
C TYR A 62 9.22 -15.08 -4.95
N ALA A 63 10.16 -15.65 -5.70
CA ALA A 63 11.59 -15.33 -5.54
C ALA A 63 11.92 -13.89 -5.95
N GLY A 64 11.31 -13.38 -7.03
CA GLY A 64 11.50 -12.00 -7.48
C GLY A 64 10.97 -11.01 -6.46
N VAL A 65 9.72 -11.18 -6.00
CA VAL A 65 9.10 -10.30 -5.00
C VAL A 65 9.87 -10.36 -3.67
N TYR A 66 10.30 -11.56 -3.22
CA TYR A 66 11.13 -11.69 -2.03
C TYR A 66 12.44 -10.88 -2.16
N ASN A 67 13.14 -11.00 -3.30
CA ASN A 67 14.38 -10.26 -3.55
C ASN A 67 14.14 -8.75 -3.61
N PHE A 68 13.04 -8.31 -4.22
CA PHE A 68 12.65 -6.90 -4.25
C PHE A 68 12.44 -6.36 -2.83
N TYR A 69 11.63 -7.02 -2.02
CA TYR A 69 11.35 -6.63 -0.64
C TYR A 69 12.63 -6.59 0.20
N ASN A 70 13.44 -7.65 0.15
CA ASN A 70 14.64 -7.77 0.97
C ASN A 70 15.73 -6.74 0.61
N ASN A 71 15.91 -6.44 -0.67
CA ASN A 71 17.06 -5.67 -1.12
C ASN A 71 16.73 -4.20 -1.41
N ARG A 72 15.47 -3.89 -1.78
CA ARG A 72 15.12 -2.59 -2.33
C ARG A 72 13.98 -1.87 -1.61
N PHE A 73 13.19 -2.56 -0.78
CA PHE A 73 11.97 -1.97 -0.23
C PHE A 73 11.91 -1.99 1.31
N ILE A 74 11.85 -3.17 1.95
CA ILE A 74 11.67 -3.29 3.40
C ILE A 74 12.90 -2.74 4.14
N GLY A 75 12.66 -1.82 5.09
CA GLY A 75 13.71 -1.15 5.84
C GLY A 75 14.52 -0.11 5.04
N LYS A 76 14.06 0.29 3.84
CA LYS A 76 14.73 1.32 3.03
C LYS A 76 14.12 2.70 3.17
N MET A 77 12.90 2.79 3.70
CA MET A 77 12.27 4.09 3.95
C MET A 77 12.93 4.83 5.13
N PRO A 78 12.95 6.16 5.10
CA PRO A 78 13.41 6.99 6.21
C PRO A 78 12.66 6.71 7.52
N ASP A 79 13.32 6.94 8.66
CA ASP A 79 12.78 6.61 9.98
C ASP A 79 11.58 7.49 10.38
N ASP A 80 11.47 8.68 9.77
CA ASP A 80 10.35 9.60 9.97
C ASP A 80 9.15 9.34 9.05
N THR A 81 9.17 8.24 8.28
CA THR A 81 8.10 7.88 7.35
C THR A 81 6.75 7.74 8.08
N LYS A 82 5.74 8.41 7.52
CA LYS A 82 4.36 8.35 8.00
C LYS A 82 3.42 8.04 6.86
N VAL A 83 2.40 7.27 7.17
CA VAL A 83 1.29 6.93 6.27
C VAL A 83 -0.01 7.41 6.90
N VAL A 84 -0.72 8.29 6.20
CA VAL A 84 -2.06 8.76 6.58
C VAL A 84 -3.05 8.21 5.56
N ARG A 85 -3.87 7.24 5.97
CA ARG A 85 -4.93 6.72 5.13
C ARG A 85 -6.09 7.72 5.04
N ILE A 86 -6.47 8.10 3.82
CA ILE A 86 -7.59 8.99 3.52
C ILE A 86 -8.88 8.19 3.38
N SER A 87 -8.85 7.12 2.59
CA SER A 87 -10.01 6.28 2.38
C SER A 87 -9.61 4.83 2.11
N ARG A 88 -10.55 3.90 2.33
CA ARG A 88 -10.41 2.48 1.96
C ARG A 88 -11.68 1.98 1.31
N THR A 89 -11.53 1.26 0.22
CA THR A 89 -12.60 0.47 -0.39
C THR A 89 -12.25 -1.01 -0.31
N VAL A 90 -13.16 -1.81 0.26
CA VAL A 90 -13.01 -3.26 0.36
C VAL A 90 -14.05 -3.91 -0.56
N GLY A 91 -13.56 -4.57 -1.61
CA GLY A 91 -14.38 -5.38 -2.52
C GLY A 91 -14.22 -6.87 -2.24
N LYS A 92 -14.87 -7.70 -3.06
CA LYS A 92 -14.83 -9.17 -2.90
C LYS A 92 -13.42 -9.77 -3.09
N TYR A 93 -12.61 -9.18 -3.95
CA TYR A 93 -11.29 -9.70 -4.32
C TYR A 93 -10.20 -8.63 -4.29
N GLN A 94 -10.53 -7.44 -3.83
CA GLN A 94 -9.63 -6.30 -3.94
C GLN A 94 -9.85 -5.33 -2.79
N VAL A 95 -8.76 -4.76 -2.28
CA VAL A 95 -8.76 -3.63 -1.35
C VAL A 95 -7.98 -2.49 -2.01
N ILE A 96 -8.54 -1.30 -1.91
CA ILE A 96 -7.91 -0.06 -2.41
C ILE A 96 -7.78 0.90 -1.25
N ASP A 97 -6.58 1.37 -0.99
CA ASP A 97 -6.29 2.46 -0.08
C ASP A 97 -5.85 3.71 -0.85
N GLU A 98 -6.48 4.82 -0.54
CA GLU A 98 -5.98 6.15 -0.83
C GLU A 98 -5.28 6.68 0.41
N LEU A 99 -4.05 7.14 0.27
CA LEU A 99 -3.23 7.57 1.40
C LEU A 99 -2.28 8.71 1.03
N VAL A 100 -1.73 9.37 2.03
CA VAL A 100 -0.59 10.27 1.89
C VAL A 100 0.60 9.64 2.61
N LEU A 101 1.68 9.43 1.85
CA LEU A 101 2.99 9.03 2.34
C LEU A 101 3.83 10.27 2.56
N SER A 102 4.46 10.40 3.73
CA SER A 102 5.39 11.50 4.00
C SER A 102 6.68 11.02 4.64
N PHE A 103 7.81 11.64 4.28
CA PHE A 103 9.14 11.31 4.78
C PHE A 103 10.15 12.42 4.45
N THR A 104 11.27 12.43 5.17
CA THR A 104 12.44 13.24 4.78
C THR A 104 13.37 12.41 3.90
N HIS A 105 13.68 12.87 2.68
CA HIS A 105 14.58 12.18 1.75
C HIS A 105 16.05 12.28 2.22
N ASP A 106 16.39 11.53 3.27
CA ASP A 106 17.70 11.51 3.95
C ASP A 106 18.63 10.38 3.50
N ARG A 107 18.12 9.47 2.68
CA ARG A 107 18.82 8.29 2.12
C ARG A 107 18.37 8.01 0.70
N GLU A 108 19.12 7.16 -0.03
CA GLU A 108 18.68 6.66 -1.33
C GLU A 108 17.49 5.71 -1.16
N ILE A 109 16.44 5.93 -1.95
CA ILE A 109 15.21 5.12 -1.95
C ILE A 109 14.99 4.63 -3.38
N ASP A 110 15.66 3.54 -3.73
CA ASP A 110 15.83 3.05 -5.10
C ASP A 110 14.51 2.68 -5.80
N PHE A 111 13.48 2.29 -5.07
CA PHE A 111 12.21 1.90 -5.70
C PHE A 111 11.33 3.10 -6.12
N ILE A 112 11.53 4.29 -5.53
CA ILE A 112 10.72 5.49 -5.80
C ILE A 112 11.54 6.61 -6.47
N LEU A 113 12.83 6.70 -6.15
CA LEU A 113 13.79 7.70 -6.65
C LEU A 113 15.14 7.04 -7.03
N PRO A 114 15.17 6.08 -7.97
CA PRO A 114 16.39 5.38 -8.33
C PRO A 114 17.48 6.36 -8.81
N GLY A 115 18.67 6.24 -8.23
CA GLY A 115 19.85 7.04 -8.58
C GLY A 115 19.79 8.50 -8.12
N VAL A 116 18.81 8.89 -7.30
CA VAL A 116 18.72 10.24 -6.73
C VAL A 116 19.36 10.25 -5.34
N LEU A 117 20.45 11.01 -5.19
CA LEU A 117 21.10 11.20 -3.91
C LEU A 117 20.20 11.94 -2.90
N PRO A 118 20.37 11.69 -1.59
CA PRO A 118 19.59 12.34 -0.54
C PRO A 118 19.56 13.86 -0.68
N THR A 119 18.38 14.45 -0.65
CA THR A 119 18.20 15.90 -0.79
C THR A 119 17.92 16.60 0.53
N GLY A 120 17.64 15.84 1.60
CA GLY A 120 17.23 16.35 2.91
C GLY A 120 15.86 17.04 2.91
N ARG A 121 15.10 16.94 1.82
CA ARG A 121 13.79 17.61 1.69
C ARG A 121 12.68 16.74 2.26
N TYR A 122 11.72 17.37 2.92
CA TYR A 122 10.51 16.72 3.37
C TYR A 122 9.52 16.58 2.21
N ILE A 123 8.99 15.38 2.05
CA ILE A 123 8.11 14.96 0.96
C ILE A 123 6.74 14.61 1.54
N GLU A 124 5.68 15.03 0.85
CA GLU A 124 4.30 14.58 1.08
C GLU A 124 3.69 14.18 -0.27
N LEU A 125 3.32 12.92 -0.42
CA LEU A 125 2.97 12.35 -1.71
C LEU A 125 1.70 11.51 -1.61
N PRO A 126 0.60 11.91 -2.30
CA PRO A 126 -0.57 11.07 -2.41
C PRO A 126 -0.24 9.75 -3.13
N HIS A 127 -0.75 8.65 -2.58
CA HIS A 127 -0.62 7.31 -3.13
C HIS A 127 -1.98 6.63 -3.26
N VAL A 128 -2.11 5.77 -4.25
CA VAL A 128 -3.16 4.77 -4.32
C VAL A 128 -2.50 3.40 -4.34
N VAL A 129 -2.87 2.55 -3.39
CA VAL A 129 -2.42 1.17 -3.29
C VAL A 129 -3.59 0.25 -3.57
N ILE A 130 -3.46 -0.59 -4.57
CA ILE A 130 -4.46 -1.58 -4.98
C ILE A 130 -3.89 -2.96 -4.74
N MET A 131 -4.46 -3.70 -3.77
CA MET A 131 -4.13 -5.10 -3.54
C MET A 131 -5.25 -6.00 -4.04
N ASN A 132 -4.91 -6.97 -4.86
CA ASN A 132 -5.84 -8.02 -5.30
C ASN A 132 -5.57 -9.32 -4.55
N PHE A 133 -6.65 -10.02 -4.22
CA PHE A 133 -6.60 -11.21 -3.37
C PHE A 133 -7.10 -12.46 -4.09
N ARG A 134 -6.49 -13.59 -3.77
CA ARG A 134 -6.92 -14.92 -4.17
C ARG A 134 -6.78 -15.85 -2.97
N ASP A 135 -7.86 -16.55 -2.62
CA ASP A 135 -7.89 -17.46 -1.48
C ASP A 135 -7.40 -16.80 -0.16
N GLY A 136 -7.81 -15.54 0.05
CA GLY A 136 -7.45 -14.76 1.25
C GLY A 136 -6.01 -14.26 1.30
N LYS A 137 -5.21 -14.47 0.26
CA LYS A 137 -3.81 -14.02 0.16
C LYS A 137 -3.64 -12.99 -0.96
N ILE A 138 -2.70 -12.08 -0.80
CA ILE A 138 -2.38 -11.05 -1.79
C ILE A 138 -1.77 -11.70 -3.02
N ALA A 139 -2.46 -11.55 -4.15
CA ALA A 139 -2.00 -12.04 -5.44
C ALA A 139 -1.12 -11.03 -6.16
N HIS A 140 -1.45 -9.76 -6.01
CA HIS A 140 -0.62 -8.67 -6.55
C HIS A 140 -0.94 -7.33 -5.92
N GLU A 141 -0.01 -6.40 -6.13
CA GLU A 141 -0.09 -5.01 -5.73
C GLU A 141 0.22 -4.08 -6.90
N HIS A 142 -0.61 -3.06 -7.07
CA HIS A 142 -0.35 -1.92 -7.95
C HIS A 142 -0.29 -0.65 -7.11
N ILE A 143 0.82 0.06 -7.20
CA ILE A 143 1.05 1.28 -6.44
C ILE A 143 1.24 2.46 -7.38
N TYR A 144 0.49 3.53 -7.13
CA TYR A 144 0.46 4.74 -7.94
C TYR A 144 0.79 5.96 -7.10
N TRP A 145 1.55 6.87 -7.69
CA TRP A 145 1.78 8.23 -7.20
C TRP A 145 2.08 9.17 -8.37
N ASP A 146 2.09 10.47 -8.12
CA ASP A 146 2.51 11.47 -9.10
C ASP A 146 4.03 11.66 -9.03
N GLN A 147 4.75 11.07 -9.99
CA GLN A 147 6.21 11.19 -10.08
C GLN A 147 6.65 12.64 -10.39
N ALA A 148 5.87 13.41 -11.14
CA ALA A 148 6.21 14.79 -11.42
C ALA A 148 6.18 15.63 -10.13
N SER A 149 5.17 15.45 -9.27
CA SER A 149 5.10 16.08 -7.96
C SER A 149 6.30 15.70 -7.09
N LEU A 150 6.68 14.43 -7.05
CA LEU A 150 7.85 13.98 -6.31
C LEU A 150 9.13 14.66 -6.81
N LEU A 151 9.34 14.72 -8.13
CA LEU A 151 10.51 15.37 -8.73
C LEU A 151 10.55 16.89 -8.44
N VAL A 152 9.40 17.56 -8.38
CA VAL A 152 9.31 18.96 -7.93
C VAL A 152 9.76 19.08 -6.48
N GLN A 153 9.27 18.22 -5.60
CA GLN A 153 9.55 18.28 -4.16
C GLN A 153 11.04 18.03 -3.86
N VAL A 154 11.68 17.08 -4.55
CA VAL A 154 13.13 16.84 -4.41
C VAL A 154 14.01 17.89 -5.16
N GLY A 155 13.38 18.77 -5.95
CA GLY A 155 14.07 19.88 -6.64
C GLY A 155 14.70 19.52 -7.98
N LEU A 156 14.32 18.39 -8.56
CA LEU A 156 14.79 17.94 -9.87
C LEU A 156 13.92 18.45 -11.02
N LEU A 157 12.68 18.88 -10.74
CA LEU A 157 11.77 19.43 -11.73
C LEU A 157 11.36 20.86 -11.35
N ASN A 158 11.47 21.79 -12.31
CA ASN A 158 11.08 23.19 -12.07
C ASN A 158 9.58 23.41 -12.39
N PRO A 159 8.71 23.63 -11.39
CA PRO A 159 7.28 23.79 -11.61
C PRO A 159 6.91 25.09 -12.36
N LYS A 160 7.81 26.07 -12.45
CA LYS A 160 7.55 27.31 -13.19
C LYS A 160 7.52 27.12 -14.70
N LEU A 161 8.07 26.03 -15.21
CA LEU A 161 8.20 25.76 -16.64
C LEU A 161 7.16 24.75 -17.15
N LEU A 162 6.45 24.08 -16.28
CA LEU A 162 5.56 22.95 -16.60
C LEU A 162 4.28 23.02 -15.77
N PRO A 163 3.15 22.51 -16.27
CA PRO A 163 1.89 22.44 -15.52
C PRO A 163 1.92 21.28 -14.51
N VAL A 164 2.77 21.39 -13.50
CA VAL A 164 2.96 20.41 -12.44
C VAL A 164 2.87 21.09 -11.08
N THR A 165 2.49 20.33 -10.06
CA THR A 165 2.40 20.76 -8.68
C THR A 165 3.36 19.94 -7.82
N GLY A 166 3.64 20.40 -6.62
CA GLY A 166 4.48 19.70 -5.64
C GLY A 166 3.68 19.23 -4.42
N GLN A 167 4.13 19.59 -3.25
CA GLN A 167 3.55 19.19 -1.96
C GLN A 167 2.10 19.66 -1.75
N GLU A 168 1.67 20.70 -2.45
CA GLU A 168 0.32 21.25 -2.37
C GLU A 168 -0.78 20.25 -2.73
N GLN A 169 -0.51 19.21 -3.54
CA GLN A 169 -1.44 18.12 -3.82
C GLN A 169 -1.82 17.37 -2.53
N ALA A 170 -0.81 16.95 -1.77
CA ALA A 170 -1.02 16.21 -0.53
C ALA A 170 -1.73 17.06 0.52
N LYS A 171 -1.30 18.32 0.68
CA LYS A 171 -1.93 19.27 1.61
C LYS A 171 -3.41 19.46 1.29
N ARG A 172 -3.72 19.68 0.01
CA ARG A 172 -5.11 19.87 -0.43
C ARG A 172 -5.97 18.65 -0.22
N LEU A 173 -5.44 17.45 -0.48
CA LEU A 173 -6.15 16.20 -0.24
C LEU A 173 -6.46 16.02 1.26
N LEU A 174 -5.49 16.25 2.13
CA LEU A 174 -5.68 16.16 3.59
C LEU A 174 -6.72 17.17 4.10
N GLU A 175 -6.69 18.41 3.62
CA GLU A 175 -7.68 19.43 3.98
C GLU A 175 -9.11 19.04 3.56
N LEU A 176 -9.28 18.53 2.34
CA LEU A 176 -10.58 18.16 1.82
C LEU A 176 -11.16 16.94 2.53
N SER A 177 -10.33 15.94 2.84
CA SER A 177 -10.77 14.74 3.54
C SER A 177 -11.31 15.05 4.94
N GLN A 178 -10.67 15.96 5.68
CA GLN A 178 -11.13 16.40 7.01
C GLN A 178 -12.46 17.15 6.97
N GLN A 179 -12.76 17.89 5.89
CA GLN A 179 -14.04 18.57 5.72
C GLN A 179 -15.20 17.60 5.53
N THR A 180 -14.97 16.51 4.82
CA THR A 180 -15.99 15.48 4.55
C THR A 180 -16.38 14.72 5.82
N ASP A 181 -15.43 14.42 6.70
CA ASP A 181 -15.70 13.75 7.98
C ASP A 181 -16.55 14.61 8.92
N ASN A 182 -16.31 15.93 8.95
CA ASN A 182 -17.08 16.87 9.76
C ASN A 182 -18.54 17.05 9.29
N THR A 183 -18.84 16.82 8.01
CA THR A 183 -20.20 16.93 7.47
C THR A 183 -21.03 15.67 7.69
N ASN A 184 -20.41 14.50 7.82
CA ASN A 184 -21.08 13.23 8.07
C ASN A 184 -21.40 12.99 9.56
N GLY A 185 -20.80 13.72 10.48
CA GLY A 185 -21.07 13.66 11.93
C GLY A 185 -22.22 14.54 12.42
N ALA A 186 -22.88 15.31 11.55
CA ALA A 186 -23.93 16.27 11.88
C ALA A 186 -25.32 15.83 11.41
N LYS A 187 -25.68 14.54 11.54
CA LYS A 187 -27.02 14.02 11.33
C LYS A 187 -27.52 13.24 12.53
#